data_4187b2f141d0163b2634a53010e65e52
#
_entry.id   4187b2f141d0163b2634a53010e65e52
#
_cell.length_a   1.000
_cell.length_b   1.000
_cell.length_c   1.000
_cell.angle_alpha   90.00
_cell.angle_beta   90.00
_cell.angle_gamma   90.00
#
_symmetry.space_group_name_H-M   'P 1'
#
loop_
_entity.id
_entity.type
_entity.pdbx_description
1 polymer ?
#
loop_
_entity_poly.entity_id
_entity_poly.type
_entity_poly.pdbx_seq_one_letter_code
_entity_poly.pdbx_strand_id
1 'polypeptide(L)' 'VIEYVIIHELCHLKIKEHNQKFWNMVSKHSPKYQDHTKWLEVNGISIT' A
#
# COMPACT_ATOMS: atom_id res chain seq x y z
N VAL A 1 -4.37 -9.52 1.55
CA VAL A 1 -4.24 -8.27 2.32
C VAL A 1 -2.95 -8.23 3.13
N ILE A 2 -2.56 -9.35 3.72
CA ILE A 2 -1.31 -9.40 4.49
C ILE A 2 -0.11 -9.11 3.61
N GLU A 3 -0.06 -9.67 2.40
CA GLU A 3 1.02 -9.39 1.46
C GLU A 3 1.07 -7.91 1.08
N TYR A 4 -0.10 -7.29 0.92
CA TYR A 4 -0.17 -5.87 0.63
C TYR A 4 0.41 -5.03 1.77
N VAL A 5 0.08 -5.39 3.01
CA VAL A 5 0.59 -4.66 4.17
C VAL A 5 2.12 -4.74 4.23
N ILE A 6 2.67 -5.90 3.95
CA ILE A 6 4.12 -6.09 3.92
C ILE A 6 4.74 -5.23 2.81
N ILE A 7 4.16 -5.24 1.63
CA ILE A 7 4.63 -4.45 0.50
C ILE A 7 4.55 -2.95 0.83
N HIS A 8 3.46 -2.52 1.45
CA HIS A 8 3.27 -1.14 1.86
C HIS A 8 4.39 -0.69 2.80
N GLU A 9 4.69 -1.51 3.81
CA GLU A 9 5.76 -1.20 4.76
C GLU A 9 7.14 -1.19 4.11
N LEU A 10 7.40 -2.15 3.21
CA LEU A 10 8.67 -2.19 2.49
C LEU A 10 8.86 -0.97 1.60
N CYS A 11 7.80 -0.50 0.97
CA CYS A 11 7.86 0.71 0.14
C CYS A 11 8.18 1.93 0.99
N HIS A 12 7.69 1.98 2.24
CA HIS A 12 8.00 3.08 3.15
C HIS A 12 9.47 3.13 3.57
N LEU A 13 10.21 2.05 3.42
CA LEU A 13 11.65 2.07 3.68
C LEU A 13 12.39 2.95 2.68
N LYS A 14 11.83 3.14 1.50
CA LYS A 14 12.43 3.97 0.46
C LYS A 14 11.72 5.30 0.29
N ILE A 15 10.40 5.30 0.39
CA ILE A 15 9.58 6.48 0.19
C ILE A 15 8.65 6.63 1.39
N LYS A 16 8.89 7.62 2.23
CA LYS A 16 8.13 7.81 3.46
C LYS A 16 6.74 8.40 3.21
N GLU A 17 6.59 9.18 2.14
CA GLU A 17 5.35 9.87 1.84
C GLU A 17 4.49 9.05 0.86
N HIS A 18 3.18 9.22 0.95
CA HIS A 18 2.23 8.58 0.03
C HIS A 18 2.09 9.42 -1.25
N ASN A 19 3.20 9.68 -1.93
CA ASN A 19 3.18 10.43 -3.17
C ASN A 19 3.07 9.50 -4.39
N GLN A 20 3.11 10.09 -5.59
CA GLN A 20 2.99 9.32 -6.82
C GLN A 20 4.07 8.25 -6.95
N LYS A 21 5.29 8.56 -6.53
CA LYS A 21 6.40 7.61 -6.59
C LYS A 21 6.14 6.41 -5.69
N PHE A 22 5.60 6.66 -4.50
CA PHE A 22 5.25 5.59 -3.56
C PHE A 22 4.22 4.65 -4.19
N TRP A 23 3.13 5.22 -4.71
CA TRP A 23 2.06 4.41 -5.29
C TRP A 23 2.49 3.69 -6.57
N ASN A 24 3.39 4.28 -7.35
CA ASN A 24 3.97 3.59 -8.49
C ASN A 24 4.75 2.36 -8.06
N MET A 25 5.51 2.48 -6.99
CA MET A 25 6.25 1.34 -6.45
C MET A 25 5.31 0.27 -5.89
N VAL A 26 4.29 0.67 -5.16
CA VAL A 26 3.30 -0.25 -4.61
C VAL A 26 2.59 -1.00 -5.74
N SER A 27 2.15 -0.29 -6.78
CA SER A 27 1.44 -0.91 -7.90
C SER A 27 2.32 -1.87 -8.68
N LYS A 28 3.61 -1.61 -8.72
CA LYS A 28 4.56 -2.49 -9.39
C LYS A 28 4.65 -3.85 -8.69
N HIS A 29 4.59 -3.84 -7.36
CA HIS A 29 4.68 -5.06 -6.57
C HIS A 29 3.32 -5.66 -6.25
N SER A 30 2.27 -4.84 -6.28
CA SER A 30 0.91 -5.28 -5.99
C SER A 30 -0.06 -4.59 -6.95
N PRO A 31 -0.30 -5.17 -8.12
CA PRO A 31 -1.19 -4.55 -9.13
C PRO A 31 -2.60 -4.30 -8.63
N LYS A 32 -3.04 -5.06 -7.63
CA LYS A 32 -4.38 -4.92 -7.06
C LYS A 32 -4.38 -4.11 -5.77
N TYR A 33 -3.41 -3.22 -5.60
CA TYR A 33 -3.30 -2.45 -4.37
C TYR A 33 -4.55 -1.62 -4.07
N GLN A 34 -5.25 -1.16 -5.08
CA GLN A 34 -6.47 -0.38 -4.89
C GLN A 34 -7.57 -1.21 -4.23
N ASP A 35 -7.68 -2.47 -4.58
CA ASP A 35 -8.66 -3.37 -3.96
C ASP A 35 -8.32 -3.60 -2.49
N HIS A 36 -7.05 -3.80 -2.19
CA HIS A 36 -6.59 -3.99 -0.82
C HIS A 36 -6.78 -2.74 0.01
N THR A 37 -6.47 -1.59 -0.56
CA THR A 37 -6.64 -0.31 0.12
C THR A 37 -8.11 -0.08 0.45
N LYS A 38 -9.00 -0.35 -0.51
CA LYS A 38 -10.42 -0.19 -0.31
C LYS A 38 -10.93 -1.14 0.77
N TRP A 39 -10.47 -2.39 0.76
CA TRP A 39 -10.86 -3.36 1.77
C TRP A 39 -10.49 -2.89 3.17
N LEU A 40 -9.27 -2.40 3.32
CA LEU A 40 -8.80 -1.89 4.61
C LEU A 40 -9.61 -0.68 5.06
N GLU A 41 -9.92 0.21 4.15
CA GLU A 41 -10.71 1.40 4.45
C GLU A 41 -12.13 1.02 4.89
N VAL A 42 -12.76 0.10 4.19
CA VAL A 42 -14.11 -0.36 4.51
C VAL A 42 -14.15 -1.03 5.88
N ASN A 43 -13.09 -1.72 6.26
CA ASN A 43 -13.02 -2.41 7.55
C ASN A 43 -12.45 -1.53 8.65
N GLY A 44 -12.22 -0.26 8.38
CA GLY A 44 -11.76 0.68 9.39
C GLY A 44 -10.33 0.48 9.84
N ILE A 45 -9.52 -0.19 9.03
CA ILE A 45 -8.12 -0.45 9.35
C ILE A 45 -7.24 0.60 8.67
N SER A 46 -6.43 1.28 9.45
CA SER A 46 -5.49 2.26 8.92
C SER A 46 -4.06 1.74 9.03
N ILE A 47 -3.36 1.72 7.89
CA ILE A 47 -1.94 1.42 7.84
C ILE A 47 -1.26 2.62 7.20
N THR A 48 -0.72 3.47 7.93
CA THR A 48 -0.09 4.67 7.36
C THR A 48 1.37 4.45 7.08
#